data_1d7c114cf2dfe7da3b812500331914b4
#
_entry.id   1d7c114cf2dfe7da3b812500331914b4
#
_cell.length_a   1.000
_cell.length_b   1.000
_cell.length_c   1.000
_cell.angle_alpha   90.00
_cell.angle_beta   90.00
_cell.angle_gamma   90.00
#
_symmetry.space_group_name_H-M   'P 1'
#
loop_
_entity.id
_entity.type
_entity.pdbx_description
1 polymer ?
#
loop_
_entity_poly.entity_id
_entity_poly.type
_entity_poly.pdbx_seq_one_letter_code
_entity_poly.pdbx_strand_id
1 'polypeptide(L)'
;MKKLLAIIFISTTLISCKKDILDVSPKGALSEVQVAGGPEKLVTAAYSSLGNDHYTTPWSLWPYGNVRSGDAYKGGRDEADIQEFYFLEIFKNVRSDLGPFDGLWFQYYVAISRANSALRILNTLSEDEFALKKARQAEMRFLRGHWFFQLKIMFKYVPFMDENLPPAEYENVSNRALSNDQLWEKIAEDFEFAAANLPPSQSEVGRANKIAATAYLAKTRLYQAYEQDENHNVTNINTARLEQVVSLADQVIASSYDLESDFANNFMLGTDNGIESIFAVQHSSNDGTLFGRLNFGDVLGTPQGIGCCDFNKPSQNLANSYKTGANGLPMLNDFNNTDLNLSTNTVDPRLNHTIALPGLPWKYDVNETYQQNWNRTPSVYGYFASLKENVKRDQYIQVGPFYANAKNRIILRYADVLLWKAEALIELGRHNDALPLINEIRQRAKNSTSLLKFSNGNPQSNYNVDIYKPGVNITWTQDVARQALRFERRLEFAMEGSRFFDLVRWGIADTYMNAYFQTEKTKRDYLKDGLFTKNRDEYLPIPLQQIRFSHQLYQQNPGYAQ
;
A
#
# COMPACT_ATOMS: atom_id res chain seq x y z
N MET A 1 -31.88 -45.62 76.02
CA MET A 1 -32.36 -45.22 74.67
C MET A 1 -32.45 -43.70 74.64
N LYS A 2 -31.45 -43.00 74.24
CA LYS A 2 -31.50 -41.56 73.89
C LYS A 2 -30.50 -41.30 72.82
N LYS A 3 -30.98 -40.90 71.61
CA LYS A 3 -30.17 -40.57 70.44
C LYS A 3 -29.57 -39.18 70.64
N LEU A 4 -28.25 -39.04 70.61
CA LEU A 4 -27.58 -37.76 70.59
C LEU A 4 -27.38 -37.44 69.11
N LEU A 5 -27.96 -36.34 68.61
CA LEU A 5 -27.69 -35.74 67.32
C LEU A 5 -26.46 -34.82 67.46
N ALA A 6 -25.40 -35.12 66.81
CA ALA A 6 -24.28 -34.21 66.69
C ALA A 6 -24.49 -33.32 65.43
N ILE A 7 -24.68 -32.03 65.64
CA ILE A 7 -24.72 -31.05 64.57
C ILE A 7 -23.27 -30.61 64.28
N ILE A 8 -22.78 -31.04 63.13
CA ILE A 8 -21.47 -30.55 62.61
C ILE A 8 -21.72 -29.23 61.91
N PHE A 9 -21.21 -28.14 62.50
CA PHE A 9 -21.19 -26.81 61.91
C PHE A 9 -20.03 -26.78 60.86
N ILE A 10 -20.35 -26.90 59.60
CA ILE A 10 -19.37 -26.66 58.52
C ILE A 10 -19.22 -25.17 58.35
N SER A 11 -18.14 -24.65 58.91
CA SER A 11 -17.70 -23.26 58.67
C SER A 11 -17.13 -23.19 57.25
N THR A 12 -17.91 -22.70 56.30
CA THR A 12 -17.42 -22.33 54.97
C THR A 12 -16.60 -21.06 55.08
N THR A 13 -15.29 -21.20 55.12
CA THR A 13 -14.38 -20.08 54.91
C THR A 13 -14.52 -19.61 53.44
N LEU A 14 -15.14 -18.47 53.27
CA LEU A 14 -15.06 -17.72 52.00
C LEU A 14 -13.59 -17.34 51.78
N ILE A 15 -12.90 -18.13 50.97
CA ILE A 15 -11.61 -17.73 50.43
C ILE A 15 -11.94 -16.62 49.43
N SER A 16 -11.81 -15.37 49.87
CA SER A 16 -11.81 -14.21 49.03
C SER A 16 -10.67 -14.42 48.01
N CYS A 17 -11.01 -14.59 46.75
CA CYS A 17 -10.03 -14.54 45.67
C CYS A 17 -9.33 -13.19 45.75
N LYS A 18 -8.04 -13.19 46.06
CA LYS A 18 -7.23 -11.99 45.97
C LYS A 18 -7.33 -11.45 44.54
N LYS A 19 -7.58 -10.18 44.43
CA LYS A 19 -7.65 -9.43 43.14
C LYS A 19 -6.44 -9.69 42.24
N ASP A 20 -5.30 -10.02 42.83
CA ASP A 20 -4.04 -10.30 42.19
C ASP A 20 -4.02 -11.55 41.26
N ILE A 21 -5.00 -12.48 41.37
CA ILE A 21 -5.09 -13.67 40.51
C ILE A 21 -5.73 -13.34 39.13
N LEU A 22 -6.49 -12.24 39.09
CA LEU A 22 -7.13 -11.76 37.86
C LEU A 22 -6.26 -10.75 37.08
N ASP A 23 -5.23 -10.20 37.73
CA ASP A 23 -4.24 -9.27 37.12
C ASP A 23 -3.03 -10.00 36.52
N VAL A 24 -3.21 -11.17 35.97
CA VAL A 24 -2.14 -11.82 35.20
C VAL A 24 -2.06 -11.12 33.85
N SER A 25 -1.00 -10.33 33.66
CA SER A 25 -0.69 -9.78 32.35
C SER A 25 -0.72 -10.88 31.29
N PRO A 26 -1.41 -10.71 30.15
CA PRO A 26 -1.47 -11.72 29.11
C PRO A 26 -0.05 -12.16 28.73
N LYS A 27 0.19 -13.47 28.63
CA LYS A 27 1.50 -14.00 28.19
C LYS A 27 1.80 -13.41 26.81
N GLY A 28 2.87 -12.62 26.71
CA GLY A 28 3.27 -11.92 25.49
C GLY A 28 2.88 -10.43 25.43
N ALA A 29 2.16 -9.89 26.43
CA ALA A 29 2.00 -8.46 26.61
C ALA A 29 2.91 -7.99 27.75
N LEU A 30 3.82 -7.08 27.46
CA LEU A 30 4.57 -6.35 28.49
C LEU A 30 3.66 -5.26 29.02
N SER A 31 3.44 -5.20 30.34
CA SER A 31 2.82 -4.02 30.95
C SER A 31 3.76 -2.81 30.75
N GLU A 32 3.20 -1.61 30.68
CA GLU A 32 4.00 -0.38 30.57
C GLU A 32 5.07 -0.28 31.68
N VAL A 33 4.81 -0.85 32.85
CA VAL A 33 5.74 -0.95 33.99
C VAL A 33 6.83 -2.03 33.79
N GLN A 34 6.56 -3.08 33.02
CA GLN A 34 7.51 -4.17 32.74
C GLN A 34 8.48 -3.86 31.60
N VAL A 35 8.37 -2.72 30.96
CA VAL A 35 9.36 -2.23 29.97
C VAL A 35 10.58 -1.68 30.70
N ALA A 36 11.14 -2.49 31.63
CA ALA A 36 12.40 -2.21 32.34
C ALA A 36 13.65 -2.11 31.43
N GLY A 37 13.46 -1.90 30.14
CA GLY A 37 14.49 -1.76 29.11
C GLY A 37 14.52 -0.41 28.43
N GLY A 38 13.79 0.57 28.97
CA GLY A 38 13.77 1.94 28.45
C GLY A 38 12.80 2.18 27.27
N PRO A 39 12.55 3.44 26.93
CA PRO A 39 11.60 3.86 25.90
C PRO A 39 11.95 3.34 24.49
N GLU A 40 13.22 3.08 24.20
CA GLU A 40 13.69 2.58 22.90
C GLU A 40 13.08 1.23 22.51
N LYS A 41 12.78 0.36 23.49
CA LYS A 41 12.11 -0.92 23.20
C LYS A 41 10.68 -0.75 22.72
N LEU A 42 9.95 0.25 23.26
CA LEU A 42 8.60 0.57 22.80
C LEU A 42 8.63 1.17 21.39
N VAL A 43 9.60 2.03 21.11
CA VAL A 43 9.84 2.58 19.76
C VAL A 43 10.12 1.43 18.77
N THR A 44 11.01 0.51 19.12
CA THR A 44 11.32 -0.67 18.29
C THR A 44 10.08 -1.56 18.09
N ALA A 45 9.27 -1.76 19.13
CA ALA A 45 8.02 -2.51 19.04
C ALA A 45 7.00 -1.85 18.11
N ALA A 46 6.95 -0.52 18.04
CA ALA A 46 6.10 0.19 17.08
C ALA A 46 6.61 0.00 15.64
N TYR A 47 7.92 0.12 15.40
CA TYR A 47 8.52 -0.17 14.08
C TYR A 47 8.31 -1.62 13.64
N SER A 48 8.38 -2.59 14.57
CA SER A 48 8.16 -4.00 14.23
C SER A 48 6.79 -4.26 13.61
N SER A 49 5.82 -3.37 13.84
CA SER A 49 4.50 -3.46 13.21
C SER A 49 4.57 -3.36 11.68
N LEU A 50 5.52 -2.63 11.11
CA LEU A 50 5.66 -2.48 9.65
C LEU A 50 5.87 -3.81 8.91
N GLY A 51 6.43 -4.82 9.56
CA GLY A 51 6.65 -6.14 8.97
C GLY A 51 5.69 -7.21 9.50
N ASN A 52 4.57 -6.86 10.13
CA ASN A 52 3.61 -7.81 10.70
C ASN A 52 2.46 -8.19 9.76
N ASP A 53 2.58 -7.91 8.47
CA ASP A 53 1.56 -8.27 7.51
C ASP A 53 1.46 -9.80 7.27
N HIS A 54 0.38 -10.19 6.63
CA HIS A 54 0.07 -11.58 6.35
C HIS A 54 -0.51 -11.70 4.93
N TYR A 55 -0.42 -12.86 4.32
CA TYR A 55 -0.90 -13.09 2.95
C TYR A 55 -2.41 -12.83 2.78
N THR A 56 -3.23 -12.95 3.84
CA THR A 56 -4.67 -12.62 3.79
C THR A 56 -4.96 -11.15 4.11
N THR A 57 -4.00 -10.45 4.68
CA THR A 57 -4.08 -9.03 5.04
C THR A 57 -2.81 -8.30 4.59
N PRO A 58 -2.47 -8.32 3.29
CA PRO A 58 -1.20 -7.79 2.81
C PRO A 58 -1.17 -6.27 2.89
N TRP A 59 -0.11 -5.73 3.48
CA TRP A 59 0.07 -4.28 3.59
C TRP A 59 0.70 -3.64 2.36
N SER A 60 1.11 -4.43 1.39
CA SER A 60 1.35 -4.00 0.02
C SER A 60 0.08 -3.58 -0.70
N LEU A 61 -1.09 -3.91 -0.11
CA LEU A 61 -2.43 -3.57 -0.61
C LEU A 61 -2.75 -4.13 -2.01
N TRP A 62 -2.04 -5.17 -2.47
CA TRP A 62 -2.26 -5.69 -3.82
C TRP A 62 -3.73 -6.11 -4.10
N PRO A 63 -4.51 -6.74 -3.17
CA PRO A 63 -5.92 -7.04 -3.45
C PRO A 63 -6.77 -5.76 -3.55
N TYR A 64 -6.40 -4.76 -2.77
CA TYR A 64 -7.16 -3.51 -2.62
C TYR A 64 -6.80 -2.45 -3.65
N GLY A 65 -5.54 -2.41 -4.09
CA GLY A 65 -5.01 -1.42 -5.01
C GLY A 65 -4.84 -1.92 -6.44
N ASN A 66 -4.25 -3.12 -6.63
CA ASN A 66 -4.01 -3.66 -7.96
C ASN A 66 -5.24 -4.37 -8.52
N VAL A 67 -5.84 -5.30 -7.74
CA VAL A 67 -6.99 -6.10 -8.19
C VAL A 67 -8.21 -5.21 -8.39
N ARG A 68 -8.57 -4.38 -7.41
CA ARG A 68 -9.70 -3.45 -7.53
C ARG A 68 -9.56 -2.42 -8.65
N SER A 69 -8.34 -2.12 -9.12
CA SER A 69 -8.12 -1.18 -10.23
C SER A 69 -8.15 -1.81 -11.62
N GLY A 70 -8.22 -3.14 -11.68
CA GLY A 70 -8.09 -3.87 -12.95
C GLY A 70 -6.67 -3.94 -13.49
N ASP A 71 -5.66 -3.49 -12.73
CA ASP A 71 -4.25 -3.69 -13.10
C ASP A 71 -3.83 -5.14 -12.87
N ALA A 72 -4.45 -5.85 -11.94
CA ALA A 72 -4.25 -7.27 -11.74
C ALA A 72 -5.57 -8.04 -11.71
N TYR A 73 -5.55 -9.28 -12.19
CA TYR A 73 -6.51 -10.30 -11.84
C TYR A 73 -6.16 -10.87 -10.47
N LYS A 74 -7.17 -11.36 -9.74
CA LYS A 74 -6.95 -11.99 -8.44
C LYS A 74 -5.93 -13.13 -8.51
N GLY A 75 -6.07 -14.02 -9.50
CA GLY A 75 -5.24 -15.20 -9.65
C GLY A 75 -5.62 -16.35 -8.72
N GLY A 76 -4.64 -17.20 -8.41
CA GLY A 76 -4.85 -18.43 -7.62
C GLY A 76 -5.43 -19.56 -8.44
N ARG A 77 -6.06 -20.53 -7.78
CA ARG A 77 -6.62 -21.73 -8.44
C ARG A 77 -7.91 -21.41 -9.20
N ASP A 78 -8.85 -20.74 -8.52
CA ASP A 78 -10.19 -20.42 -9.01
C ASP A 78 -10.80 -19.27 -8.18
N GLU A 79 -12.05 -18.92 -8.45
CA GLU A 79 -12.78 -17.84 -7.76
C GLU A 79 -12.95 -18.10 -6.25
N ALA A 80 -13.02 -19.37 -5.83
CA ALA A 80 -13.18 -19.77 -4.43
C ALA A 80 -11.86 -19.76 -3.64
N ASP A 81 -10.72 -19.70 -4.31
CA ASP A 81 -9.41 -19.62 -3.68
C ASP A 81 -9.18 -18.19 -3.13
N ILE A 82 -9.36 -18.00 -1.83
CA ILE A 82 -9.50 -16.71 -1.14
C ILE A 82 -10.62 -15.89 -1.81
N GLN A 83 -11.85 -16.37 -1.68
CA GLN A 83 -13.04 -15.83 -2.34
C GLN A 83 -13.28 -14.35 -2.05
N GLU A 84 -12.85 -13.87 -0.89
CA GLU A 84 -12.97 -12.47 -0.51
C GLU A 84 -12.22 -11.54 -1.49
N PHE A 85 -11.09 -11.97 -2.02
CA PHE A 85 -10.36 -11.19 -3.03
C PHE A 85 -11.05 -11.21 -4.40
N TYR A 86 -11.76 -12.28 -4.73
CA TYR A 86 -12.63 -12.32 -5.90
C TYR A 86 -13.81 -11.35 -5.75
N PHE A 87 -14.42 -11.28 -4.58
CA PHE A 87 -15.49 -10.30 -4.33
C PHE A 87 -15.01 -8.86 -4.48
N LEU A 88 -13.77 -8.58 -4.07
CA LEU A 88 -13.14 -7.27 -4.31
C LEU A 88 -12.90 -7.00 -5.79
N GLU A 89 -12.49 -8.01 -6.56
CA GLU A 89 -12.21 -7.89 -8.00
C GLU A 89 -13.45 -7.50 -8.80
N ILE A 90 -14.57 -8.14 -8.49
CA ILE A 90 -15.84 -7.92 -9.23
C ILE A 90 -16.80 -6.92 -8.57
N PHE A 91 -16.44 -6.38 -7.39
CA PHE A 91 -17.26 -5.46 -6.57
C PHE A 91 -18.63 -6.04 -6.19
N LYS A 92 -18.73 -7.36 -6.05
CA LYS A 92 -19.95 -8.04 -5.60
C LYS A 92 -19.69 -8.83 -4.34
N ASN A 93 -20.73 -9.00 -3.52
CA ASN A 93 -20.68 -9.72 -2.26
C ASN A 93 -19.63 -9.16 -1.27
N VAL A 94 -19.23 -7.91 -1.44
CA VAL A 94 -18.38 -7.19 -0.49
C VAL A 94 -19.26 -6.85 0.73
N ARG A 95 -18.98 -7.52 1.87
CA ARG A 95 -19.79 -7.44 3.10
C ARG A 95 -18.93 -7.12 4.31
N SER A 96 -19.54 -6.55 5.34
CA SER A 96 -18.88 -6.17 6.58
C SER A 96 -18.39 -7.36 7.44
N ASP A 97 -18.89 -8.57 7.20
CA ASP A 97 -18.51 -9.80 7.91
C ASP A 97 -17.32 -10.55 7.32
N LEU A 98 -16.70 -10.04 6.25
CA LEU A 98 -15.54 -10.68 5.62
C LEU A 98 -14.29 -10.50 6.48
N GLY A 99 -13.66 -11.65 6.84
CA GLY A 99 -12.53 -11.72 7.76
C GLY A 99 -11.32 -10.84 7.40
N PRO A 100 -10.87 -10.77 6.13
CA PRO A 100 -9.73 -9.93 5.75
C PRO A 100 -9.89 -8.43 6.09
N PHE A 101 -11.11 -7.89 6.05
CA PHE A 101 -11.35 -6.47 6.38
C PHE A 101 -11.21 -6.20 7.87
N ASP A 102 -11.77 -7.09 8.69
CA ASP A 102 -11.62 -7.02 10.14
C ASP A 102 -10.16 -7.23 10.56
N GLY A 103 -9.49 -8.22 9.99
CA GLY A 103 -8.08 -8.48 10.23
C GLY A 103 -7.18 -7.28 9.91
N LEU A 104 -7.42 -6.61 8.78
CA LEU A 104 -6.67 -5.43 8.38
C LEU A 104 -6.91 -4.24 9.33
N TRP A 105 -8.18 -3.96 9.67
CA TRP A 105 -8.55 -2.93 10.63
C TRP A 105 -7.90 -3.18 11.99
N PHE A 106 -8.06 -4.39 12.53
CA PHE A 106 -7.51 -4.77 13.82
C PHE A 106 -5.99 -4.61 13.87
N GLN A 107 -5.27 -5.11 12.87
CA GLN A 107 -3.81 -5.03 12.84
C GLN A 107 -3.29 -3.59 12.74
N TYR A 108 -3.97 -2.72 12.00
CA TYR A 108 -3.61 -1.30 11.93
C TYR A 108 -3.83 -0.60 13.27
N TYR A 109 -4.92 -0.91 13.99
CA TYR A 109 -5.12 -0.37 15.33
C TYR A 109 -4.16 -0.93 16.37
N VAL A 110 -3.71 -2.17 16.25
CA VAL A 110 -2.60 -2.72 17.06
C VAL A 110 -1.33 -1.90 16.83
N ALA A 111 -1.02 -1.56 15.60
CA ALA A 111 0.16 -0.75 15.28
C ALA A 111 0.03 0.69 15.81
N ILE A 112 -1.14 1.31 15.68
CA ILE A 112 -1.45 2.63 16.29
C ILE A 112 -1.31 2.57 17.81
N SER A 113 -1.84 1.53 18.46
CA SER A 113 -1.74 1.36 19.91
C SER A 113 -0.30 1.26 20.39
N ARG A 114 0.59 0.57 19.63
CA ARG A 114 2.02 0.50 19.95
C ARG A 114 2.69 1.89 19.86
N ALA A 115 2.37 2.66 18.82
CA ALA A 115 2.87 4.03 18.69
C ALA A 115 2.38 4.92 19.84
N ASN A 116 1.08 4.84 20.18
CA ASN A 116 0.49 5.59 21.30
C ASN A 116 1.09 5.17 22.65
N SER A 117 1.35 3.88 22.90
CA SER A 117 1.99 3.42 24.13
C SER A 117 3.41 3.98 24.26
N ALA A 118 4.18 3.99 23.17
CA ALA A 118 5.50 4.63 23.18
C ALA A 118 5.40 6.14 23.45
N LEU A 119 4.45 6.85 22.82
CA LEU A 119 4.22 8.28 23.03
C LEU A 119 3.85 8.59 24.49
N ARG A 120 2.96 7.80 25.12
CA ARG A 120 2.61 7.99 26.53
C ARG A 120 3.85 7.96 27.43
N ILE A 121 4.70 6.97 27.27
CA ILE A 121 5.94 6.87 28.07
C ILE A 121 6.91 8.01 27.74
N LEU A 122 7.14 8.30 26.45
CA LEU A 122 8.02 9.39 26.03
C LEU A 122 7.54 10.76 26.58
N ASN A 123 6.23 10.96 26.73
CA ASN A 123 5.67 12.21 27.26
C ASN A 123 5.96 12.38 28.75
N THR A 124 6.16 11.31 29.53
CA THR A 124 6.48 11.39 30.96
C THR A 124 7.94 11.73 31.26
N LEU A 125 8.84 11.54 30.30
CA LEU A 125 10.29 11.78 30.45
C LEU A 125 10.64 13.24 30.22
N SER A 126 11.71 13.72 30.86
CA SER A 126 12.37 14.98 30.49
C SER A 126 13.41 14.73 29.35
N GLU A 127 13.90 15.80 28.72
CA GLU A 127 14.99 15.68 27.73
C GLU A 127 16.32 15.30 28.38
N ASP A 128 16.53 15.67 29.65
CA ASP A 128 17.70 15.26 30.44
C ASP A 128 17.69 13.75 30.75
N GLU A 129 16.51 13.16 30.99
CA GLU A 129 16.38 11.71 31.20
C GLU A 129 16.50 10.90 29.90
N PHE A 130 16.13 11.50 28.76
CA PHE A 130 16.19 10.82 27.47
C PHE A 130 16.42 11.83 26.33
N ALA A 131 17.66 12.06 25.97
CA ALA A 131 18.06 13.05 24.96
C ALA A 131 17.44 12.84 23.56
N LEU A 132 17.02 11.61 23.23
CA LEU A 132 16.36 11.30 21.96
C LEU A 132 14.83 11.46 22.03
N LYS A 133 14.26 11.90 23.14
CA LYS A 133 12.82 12.01 23.39
C LYS A 133 12.08 12.62 22.19
N LYS A 134 12.49 13.82 21.77
CA LYS A 134 11.82 14.56 20.71
C LYS A 134 11.84 13.84 19.36
N ALA A 135 12.99 13.26 19.01
CA ALA A 135 13.11 12.50 17.77
C ALA A 135 12.27 11.23 17.81
N ARG A 136 12.23 10.51 18.95
CA ARG A 136 11.40 9.30 19.09
C ARG A 136 9.91 9.59 19.13
N GLN A 137 9.49 10.69 19.73
CA GLN A 137 8.10 11.18 19.63
C GLN A 137 7.73 11.43 18.15
N ALA A 138 8.63 12.05 17.39
CA ALA A 138 8.42 12.34 15.98
C ALA A 138 8.32 11.06 15.13
N GLU A 139 9.15 10.05 15.40
CA GLU A 139 9.04 8.74 14.75
C GLU A 139 7.70 8.04 15.07
N MET A 140 7.24 8.10 16.32
CA MET A 140 5.97 7.48 16.71
C MET A 140 4.78 8.17 16.06
N ARG A 141 4.79 9.50 15.96
CA ARG A 141 3.77 10.25 15.23
C ARG A 141 3.81 9.96 13.73
N PHE A 142 4.99 9.83 13.13
CA PHE A 142 5.13 9.38 11.75
C PHE A 142 4.49 8.00 11.51
N LEU A 143 4.77 7.01 12.37
CA LEU A 143 4.19 5.68 12.26
C LEU A 143 2.68 5.70 12.47
N ARG A 144 2.18 6.45 13.45
CA ARG A 144 0.74 6.62 13.68
C ARG A 144 0.05 7.25 12.48
N GLY A 145 0.61 8.32 11.93
CA GLY A 145 0.13 8.96 10.71
C GLY A 145 0.07 7.99 9.53
N HIS A 146 1.11 7.13 9.37
CA HIS A 146 1.12 6.08 8.35
C HIS A 146 -0.09 5.14 8.49
N TRP A 147 -0.33 4.60 9.69
CA TRP A 147 -1.41 3.65 9.89
C TRP A 147 -2.80 4.28 9.74
N PHE A 148 -3.00 5.50 10.23
CA PHE A 148 -4.25 6.22 10.00
C PHE A 148 -4.45 6.57 8.53
N PHE A 149 -3.40 6.90 7.79
CA PHE A 149 -3.48 7.10 6.34
C PHE A 149 -3.97 5.82 5.64
N GLN A 150 -3.42 4.64 5.98
CA GLN A 150 -3.84 3.36 5.42
C GLN A 150 -5.31 3.05 5.76
N LEU A 151 -5.72 3.21 7.03
CA LEU A 151 -7.11 3.04 7.43
C LEU A 151 -8.05 3.96 6.65
N LYS A 152 -7.66 5.22 6.49
CA LYS A 152 -8.51 6.22 5.86
C LYS A 152 -8.73 5.97 4.37
N ILE A 153 -7.71 5.58 3.63
CA ILE A 153 -7.89 5.26 2.20
C ILE A 153 -8.70 3.99 1.97
N MET A 154 -8.76 3.11 2.97
CA MET A 154 -9.54 1.85 2.90
C MET A 154 -10.99 2.03 3.36
N PHE A 155 -11.22 2.74 4.48
CA PHE A 155 -12.51 2.77 5.18
C PHE A 155 -13.14 4.17 5.25
N LYS A 156 -12.44 5.22 4.83
CA LYS A 156 -12.83 6.64 4.87
C LYS A 156 -13.05 7.19 6.28
N TYR A 157 -13.95 6.61 7.06
CA TYR A 157 -14.31 7.06 8.40
C TYR A 157 -13.87 6.06 9.45
N VAL A 158 -12.90 6.45 10.23
CA VAL A 158 -12.34 5.63 11.31
C VAL A 158 -12.20 6.46 12.59
N PRO A 159 -12.35 5.87 13.78
CA PRO A 159 -12.14 6.60 15.04
C PRO A 159 -10.67 6.99 15.17
N PHE A 160 -10.40 8.26 15.43
CA PHE A 160 -9.04 8.73 15.69
C PHE A 160 -8.73 8.56 17.18
N MET A 161 -7.68 7.80 17.48
CA MET A 161 -7.23 7.46 18.83
C MET A 161 -5.77 7.89 18.98
N ASP A 162 -5.50 8.87 19.85
CA ASP A 162 -4.15 9.32 20.14
C ASP A 162 -3.66 8.82 21.52
N GLU A 163 -2.47 9.23 21.92
CA GLU A 163 -1.82 8.85 23.16
C GLU A 163 -2.51 9.41 24.40
N ASN A 164 -3.35 10.44 24.27
CA ASN A 164 -4.07 11.07 25.38
C ASN A 164 -5.35 10.30 25.73
N LEU A 165 -5.87 9.49 24.81
CA LEU A 165 -7.04 8.67 25.05
C LEU A 165 -6.64 7.37 25.78
N PRO A 166 -7.18 7.10 26.98
CA PRO A 166 -6.94 5.82 27.66
C PRO A 166 -7.47 4.64 26.84
N PRO A 167 -6.76 3.50 26.80
CA PRO A 167 -7.23 2.31 26.06
C PRO A 167 -8.64 1.83 26.45
N ALA A 168 -9.04 2.02 27.70
CA ALA A 168 -10.39 1.68 28.20
C ALA A 168 -11.51 2.52 27.55
N GLU A 169 -11.17 3.64 26.92
CA GLU A 169 -12.15 4.53 26.28
C GLU A 169 -12.23 4.33 24.75
N TYR A 170 -11.45 3.42 24.19
CA TYR A 170 -11.39 3.25 22.71
C TYR A 170 -12.75 2.84 22.12
N GLU A 171 -13.54 2.03 22.83
CA GLU A 171 -14.86 1.61 22.40
C GLU A 171 -15.91 2.74 22.39
N ASN A 172 -15.61 3.86 23.09
CA ASN A 172 -16.49 5.02 23.22
C ASN A 172 -16.24 6.12 22.17
N VAL A 173 -15.27 5.94 21.27
CA VAL A 173 -14.95 6.93 20.23
C VAL A 173 -15.66 6.58 18.92
N SER A 174 -16.60 7.42 18.49
CA SER A 174 -17.29 7.21 17.21
C SER A 174 -16.35 7.34 16.01
N ASN A 175 -16.55 6.49 14.99
CA ASN A 175 -15.87 6.65 13.69
C ASN A 175 -16.36 7.89 12.91
N ARG A 176 -17.40 8.57 13.40
CA ARG A 176 -17.93 9.83 12.85
C ARG A 176 -17.65 11.03 13.76
N ALA A 177 -16.79 10.88 14.79
CA ALA A 177 -16.42 11.98 15.69
C ALA A 177 -15.71 13.12 14.94
N LEU A 178 -14.99 12.80 13.88
CA LEU A 178 -14.33 13.76 12.99
C LEU A 178 -14.96 13.74 11.60
N SER A 179 -15.09 14.90 10.99
CA SER A 179 -15.43 15.00 9.56
C SER A 179 -14.34 14.40 8.67
N ASN A 180 -14.65 14.20 7.39
CA ASN A 180 -13.67 13.71 6.42
C ASN A 180 -12.40 14.58 6.37
N ASP A 181 -12.54 15.91 6.36
CA ASP A 181 -11.41 16.84 6.33
C ASP A 181 -10.66 16.89 7.67
N GLN A 182 -11.38 16.91 8.80
CA GLN A 182 -10.76 16.90 10.13
C GLN A 182 -9.89 15.66 10.36
N LEU A 183 -10.32 14.49 9.87
CA LEU A 183 -9.51 13.28 9.99
C LEU A 183 -8.25 13.34 9.11
N TRP A 184 -8.33 13.92 7.91
CA TRP A 184 -7.13 14.21 7.12
C TRP A 184 -6.20 15.19 7.83
N GLU A 185 -6.75 16.22 8.48
CA GLU A 185 -5.97 17.19 9.25
C GLU A 185 -5.22 16.51 10.41
N LYS A 186 -5.87 15.63 11.16
CA LYS A 186 -5.21 14.86 12.24
C LYS A 186 -4.04 14.01 11.74
N ILE A 187 -4.19 13.40 10.57
CA ILE A 187 -3.10 12.64 9.94
C ILE A 187 -1.97 13.59 9.50
N ALA A 188 -2.31 14.73 8.93
CA ALA A 188 -1.32 15.73 8.53
C ALA A 188 -0.57 16.33 9.73
N GLU A 189 -1.25 16.64 10.85
CA GLU A 189 -0.63 17.11 12.11
C GLU A 189 0.46 16.13 12.61
N ASP A 190 0.27 14.82 12.44
CA ASP A 190 1.26 13.82 12.81
C ASP A 190 2.51 13.91 11.92
N PHE A 191 2.32 14.07 10.62
CA PHE A 191 3.46 14.22 9.71
C PHE A 191 4.12 15.61 9.80
N GLU A 192 3.37 16.67 10.09
CA GLU A 192 3.92 18.02 10.35
C GLU A 192 4.84 18.01 11.57
N PHE A 193 4.37 17.40 12.67
CA PHE A 193 5.20 17.23 13.85
C PHE A 193 6.45 16.40 13.54
N ALA A 194 6.31 15.32 12.77
CA ALA A 194 7.42 14.47 12.38
C ALA A 194 8.43 15.24 11.49
N ALA A 195 7.97 15.96 10.48
CA ALA A 195 8.83 16.75 9.60
C ALA A 195 9.57 17.89 10.35
N ALA A 196 8.95 18.46 11.38
CA ALA A 196 9.57 19.50 12.19
C ALA A 196 10.65 18.98 13.16
N ASN A 197 10.54 17.71 13.63
CA ASN A 197 11.34 17.21 14.75
C ASN A 197 12.23 16.02 14.42
N LEU A 198 12.08 15.39 13.25
CA LEU A 198 13.00 14.35 12.79
C LEU A 198 14.30 14.91 12.27
N PRO A 199 15.44 14.23 12.46
CA PRO A 199 16.69 14.60 11.82
C PRO A 199 16.60 14.38 10.30
N PRO A 200 17.46 15.06 9.52
CA PRO A 200 17.48 14.90 8.06
C PRO A 200 17.89 13.50 7.61
N SER A 201 18.67 12.78 8.44
CA SER A 201 19.05 11.39 8.22
C SER A 201 19.08 10.63 9.56
N GLN A 202 18.98 9.31 9.51
CA GLN A 202 19.04 8.42 10.67
C GLN A 202 20.26 7.49 10.54
N SER A 203 20.85 7.12 11.66
CA SER A 203 21.96 6.16 11.69
C SER A 203 21.52 4.72 11.41
N GLU A 204 20.27 4.39 11.77
CA GLU A 204 19.68 3.08 11.53
C GLU A 204 18.80 3.14 10.28
N VAL A 205 19.12 2.30 9.31
CA VAL A 205 18.37 2.18 8.07
C VAL A 205 16.93 1.75 8.37
N GLY A 206 15.97 2.35 7.67
CA GLY A 206 14.55 2.06 7.86
C GLY A 206 13.85 2.93 8.90
N ARG A 207 14.57 3.71 9.70
CA ARG A 207 13.92 4.74 10.54
C ARG A 207 13.47 5.93 9.71
N ALA A 208 12.29 6.45 10.05
CA ALA A 208 11.77 7.65 9.42
C ALA A 208 12.69 8.86 9.67
N ASN A 209 12.93 9.64 8.62
CA ASN A 209 13.68 10.89 8.68
C ASN A 209 12.78 12.08 8.27
N LYS A 210 13.31 13.29 8.37
CA LYS A 210 12.60 14.51 8.03
C LYS A 210 12.03 14.49 6.61
N ILE A 211 12.79 14.00 5.64
CA ILE A 211 12.38 13.99 4.22
C ILE A 211 11.24 12.99 4.00
N ALA A 212 11.29 11.81 4.65
CA ALA A 212 10.19 10.85 4.60
C ALA A 212 8.89 11.43 5.19
N ALA A 213 8.98 12.17 6.30
CA ALA A 213 7.82 12.85 6.89
C ALA A 213 7.27 13.97 5.99
N THR A 214 8.15 14.76 5.37
CA THR A 214 7.77 15.82 4.42
C THR A 214 7.09 15.23 3.18
N ALA A 215 7.61 14.14 2.63
CA ALA A 215 7.01 13.44 1.49
C ALA A 215 5.63 12.85 1.84
N TYR A 216 5.50 12.27 3.04
CA TYR A 216 4.21 11.73 3.49
C TYR A 216 3.18 12.84 3.77
N LEU A 217 3.62 13.97 4.29
CA LEU A 217 2.78 15.16 4.45
C LEU A 217 2.28 15.66 3.08
N ALA A 218 3.15 15.74 2.08
CA ALA A 218 2.76 16.11 0.71
C ALA A 218 1.69 15.16 0.15
N LYS A 219 1.89 13.84 0.32
CA LYS A 219 0.90 12.82 -0.05
C LYS A 219 -0.44 13.04 0.67
N THR A 220 -0.40 13.29 1.98
CA THR A 220 -1.61 13.52 2.80
C THR A 220 -2.36 14.76 2.34
N ARG A 221 -1.65 15.87 2.13
CA ARG A 221 -2.25 17.12 1.61
C ARG A 221 -2.82 16.96 0.21
N LEU A 222 -2.21 16.14 -0.66
CA LEU A 222 -2.76 15.82 -1.98
C LEU A 222 -4.09 15.07 -1.86
N TYR A 223 -4.17 14.06 -1.00
CA TYR A 223 -5.43 13.34 -0.77
C TYR A 223 -6.50 14.24 -0.16
N GLN A 224 -6.12 15.10 0.79
CA GLN A 224 -7.01 16.07 1.42
C GLN A 224 -7.51 17.15 0.45
N ALA A 225 -6.72 17.51 -0.58
CA ALA A 225 -7.10 18.50 -1.58
C ALA A 225 -8.32 18.08 -2.41
N TYR A 226 -8.52 16.78 -2.62
CA TYR A 226 -9.71 16.27 -3.29
C TYR A 226 -10.83 16.06 -2.27
N GLU A 227 -11.59 17.12 -2.01
CA GLU A 227 -12.64 17.15 -1.00
C GLU A 227 -13.82 16.27 -1.42
N GLN A 228 -14.22 15.36 -0.55
CA GLN A 228 -15.31 14.41 -0.81
C GLN A 228 -16.47 14.61 0.16
N ASP A 229 -17.69 14.55 -0.39
CA ASP A 229 -18.92 14.46 0.40
C ASP A 229 -19.08 13.08 1.09
N GLU A 230 -20.14 12.92 1.86
CA GLU A 230 -20.42 11.66 2.56
C GLU A 230 -20.67 10.49 1.60
N ASN A 231 -21.17 10.77 0.41
CA ASN A 231 -21.43 9.81 -0.66
C ASN A 231 -20.21 9.54 -1.56
N HIS A 232 -19.00 9.94 -1.12
CA HIS A 232 -17.71 9.69 -1.79
C HIS A 232 -17.50 10.47 -3.09
N ASN A 233 -18.39 11.40 -3.46
CA ASN A 233 -18.18 12.24 -4.62
C ASN A 233 -17.11 13.30 -4.32
N VAL A 234 -16.21 13.52 -5.26
CA VAL A 234 -15.30 14.67 -5.22
C VAL A 234 -16.09 15.91 -5.57
N THR A 235 -16.25 16.81 -4.61
CA THR A 235 -17.08 18.02 -4.74
C THR A 235 -16.27 19.27 -5.02
N ASN A 236 -14.97 19.25 -4.66
CA ASN A 236 -14.07 20.38 -4.84
C ASN A 236 -12.61 19.87 -4.89
N ILE A 237 -11.75 20.63 -5.57
CA ILE A 237 -10.29 20.47 -5.50
C ILE A 237 -9.73 21.72 -4.86
N ASN A 238 -9.21 21.59 -3.63
CA ASN A 238 -8.76 22.69 -2.80
C ASN A 238 -7.38 23.21 -3.24
N THR A 239 -7.35 24.35 -3.88
CA THR A 239 -6.14 24.95 -4.44
C THR A 239 -5.11 25.33 -3.38
N ALA A 240 -5.52 25.78 -2.20
CA ALA A 240 -4.59 26.10 -1.11
C ALA A 240 -3.82 24.84 -0.63
N ARG A 241 -4.49 23.69 -0.56
CA ARG A 241 -3.85 22.42 -0.24
C ARG A 241 -2.91 21.96 -1.36
N LEU A 242 -3.26 22.18 -2.63
CA LEU A 242 -2.38 21.87 -3.75
C LEU A 242 -1.09 22.73 -3.73
N GLU A 243 -1.17 24.01 -3.37
CA GLU A 243 0.03 24.85 -3.18
C GLU A 243 0.92 24.30 -2.04
N GLN A 244 0.33 23.79 -0.97
CA GLN A 244 1.10 23.09 0.08
C GLN A 244 1.81 21.85 -0.48
N VAL A 245 1.15 21.05 -1.33
CA VAL A 245 1.77 19.89 -2.00
C VAL A 245 2.99 20.33 -2.82
N VAL A 246 2.87 21.39 -3.62
CA VAL A 246 3.99 21.93 -4.42
C VAL A 246 5.15 22.31 -3.51
N SER A 247 4.89 23.10 -2.46
CA SER A 247 5.93 23.57 -1.53
C SER A 247 6.63 22.42 -0.77
N LEU A 248 5.87 21.41 -0.34
CA LEU A 248 6.42 20.24 0.35
C LEU A 248 7.23 19.35 -0.60
N ALA A 249 6.73 19.14 -1.82
CA ALA A 249 7.44 18.39 -2.85
C ALA A 249 8.76 19.07 -3.24
N ASP A 250 8.78 20.41 -3.31
CA ASP A 250 10.02 21.18 -3.56
C ASP A 250 11.09 20.91 -2.50
N GLN A 251 10.71 20.80 -1.22
CA GLN A 251 11.63 20.47 -0.14
C GLN A 251 12.23 19.04 -0.30
N VAL A 252 11.42 18.09 -0.75
CA VAL A 252 11.91 16.71 -1.01
C VAL A 252 12.80 16.69 -2.25
N ILE A 253 12.43 17.39 -3.32
CA ILE A 253 13.22 17.49 -4.56
C ILE A 253 14.58 18.16 -4.33
N ALA A 254 14.66 19.11 -3.40
CA ALA A 254 15.90 19.77 -3.01
C ALA A 254 16.79 18.93 -2.07
N SER A 255 16.37 17.72 -1.69
CA SER A 255 17.13 16.82 -0.82
C SER A 255 18.14 15.96 -1.60
N SER A 256 18.70 14.94 -0.95
CA SER A 256 19.63 13.99 -1.55
C SER A 256 18.95 12.83 -2.28
N TYR A 257 17.64 12.74 -2.25
CA TYR A 257 16.89 11.71 -2.99
C TYR A 257 16.78 12.09 -4.48
N ASP A 258 16.78 11.07 -5.33
CA ASP A 258 16.68 11.23 -6.78
C ASP A 258 16.07 9.95 -7.40
N LEU A 259 15.79 9.95 -8.70
CA LEU A 259 15.41 8.74 -9.41
C LEU A 259 16.58 7.76 -9.50
N GLU A 260 16.29 6.46 -9.37
CA GLU A 260 17.24 5.43 -9.76
C GLU A 260 17.58 5.57 -11.26
N SER A 261 18.84 5.38 -11.61
CA SER A 261 19.31 5.48 -12.99
C SER A 261 18.70 4.41 -13.90
N ASP A 262 18.40 3.23 -13.36
CA ASP A 262 17.63 2.17 -14.00
C ASP A 262 16.43 1.81 -13.10
N PHE A 263 15.25 1.75 -13.71
CA PHE A 263 13.99 1.42 -13.01
C PHE A 263 14.04 0.11 -12.21
N ALA A 264 14.82 -0.86 -12.70
CA ALA A 264 14.98 -2.17 -12.07
C ALA A 264 15.50 -2.08 -10.64
N ASN A 265 16.36 -1.09 -10.34
CA ASN A 265 17.01 -0.95 -9.04
C ASN A 265 16.02 -0.78 -7.89
N ASN A 266 14.82 -0.27 -8.15
CA ASN A 266 13.76 -0.18 -7.16
C ASN A 266 13.20 -1.55 -6.71
N PHE A 267 13.44 -2.63 -7.48
CA PHE A 267 12.72 -3.90 -7.31
C PHE A 267 13.64 -5.13 -7.27
N MET A 268 14.94 -4.96 -7.09
CA MET A 268 15.88 -6.07 -6.97
C MET A 268 16.33 -6.24 -5.51
N LEU A 269 16.51 -7.49 -5.09
CA LEU A 269 17.23 -7.78 -3.85
C LEU A 269 18.71 -7.41 -4.04
N GLY A 270 19.25 -6.64 -3.09
CA GLY A 270 20.64 -6.16 -3.11
C GLY A 270 20.81 -4.72 -3.63
N THR A 271 19.73 -4.09 -4.14
CA THR A 271 19.68 -2.64 -4.42
C THR A 271 18.74 -1.93 -3.45
N ASP A 272 18.40 -2.58 -2.35
CA ASP A 272 17.52 -2.04 -1.33
C ASP A 272 18.08 -0.73 -0.75
N ASN A 273 17.19 0.19 -0.36
CA ASN A 273 17.53 1.51 0.18
C ASN A 273 18.35 2.39 -0.79
N GLY A 274 18.14 2.22 -2.09
CA GLY A 274 18.73 3.07 -3.13
C GLY A 274 18.24 4.53 -3.05
N ILE A 275 18.80 5.36 -3.91
CA ILE A 275 18.60 6.82 -3.90
C ILE A 275 17.14 7.25 -4.08
N GLU A 276 16.30 6.42 -4.71
CA GLU A 276 14.89 6.69 -4.93
C GLU A 276 14.02 6.26 -3.72
N SER A 277 14.52 5.36 -2.84
CA SER A 277 13.75 4.82 -1.72
C SER A 277 13.71 5.80 -0.54
N ILE A 278 12.62 6.57 -0.42
CA ILE A 278 12.44 7.56 0.67
C ILE A 278 12.08 6.88 1.98
N PHE A 279 11.18 5.89 1.93
CA PHE A 279 10.78 5.10 3.11
C PHE A 279 10.37 3.69 2.69
N ALA A 280 10.97 2.69 3.32
CA ALA A 280 10.73 1.28 3.02
C ALA A 280 10.64 0.43 4.27
N VAL A 281 9.81 -0.62 4.23
CA VAL A 281 9.83 -1.71 5.21
C VAL A 281 11.09 -2.52 5.00
N GLN A 282 11.89 -2.65 6.05
CA GLN A 282 13.11 -3.43 6.02
C GLN A 282 12.79 -4.90 6.25
N HIS A 283 13.03 -5.71 5.24
CA HIS A 283 12.95 -7.16 5.34
C HIS A 283 14.37 -7.75 5.48
N SER A 284 14.45 -8.94 6.04
CA SER A 284 15.73 -9.59 6.32
C SER A 284 15.65 -11.11 6.17
N SER A 285 16.81 -11.71 5.93
CA SER A 285 17.03 -13.15 6.00
C SER A 285 18.38 -13.39 6.69
N ASN A 286 18.54 -14.55 7.29
CA ASN A 286 19.79 -14.92 7.99
C ASN A 286 20.20 -13.92 9.11
N ASP A 287 19.20 -13.36 9.79
CA ASP A 287 19.36 -12.33 10.83
C ASP A 287 19.46 -12.92 12.25
N GLY A 288 19.66 -14.23 12.38
CA GLY A 288 19.71 -14.96 13.64
C GLY A 288 18.33 -15.50 14.09
N THR A 289 17.24 -15.20 13.39
CA THR A 289 15.95 -15.82 13.59
C THR A 289 15.74 -17.00 12.64
N LEU A 290 14.71 -17.85 12.90
CA LEU A 290 14.52 -19.08 12.14
C LEU A 290 14.29 -18.84 10.63
N PHE A 291 13.56 -17.78 10.27
CA PHE A 291 13.21 -17.48 8.87
C PHE A 291 13.59 -16.07 8.43
N GLY A 292 14.19 -15.27 9.30
CA GLY A 292 14.35 -13.84 9.06
C GLY A 292 13.02 -13.08 9.20
N ARG A 293 13.01 -11.84 8.75
CA ARG A 293 11.83 -10.99 8.65
C ARG A 293 11.43 -10.87 7.17
N LEU A 294 10.83 -11.92 6.61
CA LEU A 294 10.50 -12.01 5.20
C LEU A 294 9.25 -11.20 4.85
N ASN A 295 9.15 -10.76 3.59
CA ASN A 295 7.94 -10.18 3.03
C ASN A 295 6.88 -11.29 2.87
N PHE A 296 5.95 -11.36 3.82
CA PHE A 296 4.88 -12.36 3.82
C PHE A 296 3.57 -11.85 3.22
N GLY A 297 3.40 -10.55 3.06
CA GLY A 297 2.23 -9.95 2.43
C GLY A 297 2.13 -10.27 0.93
N ASP A 298 3.26 -10.47 0.26
CA ASP A 298 3.31 -10.66 -1.19
C ASP A 298 3.52 -12.12 -1.63
N VAL A 299 3.65 -13.08 -0.69
CA VAL A 299 3.99 -14.48 -1.01
C VAL A 299 3.02 -15.14 -1.97
N LEU A 300 1.75 -14.72 -1.99
CA LEU A 300 0.75 -15.27 -2.90
C LEU A 300 1.02 -14.89 -4.37
N GLY A 301 1.73 -13.80 -4.63
CA GLY A 301 2.11 -13.36 -5.98
C GLY A 301 3.23 -14.18 -6.62
N THR A 302 3.80 -15.15 -5.91
CA THR A 302 4.84 -16.04 -6.45
C THR A 302 4.23 -16.99 -7.49
N PRO A 303 4.82 -17.11 -8.71
CA PRO A 303 4.32 -18.01 -9.74
C PRO A 303 4.35 -19.49 -9.30
N GLN A 304 3.40 -20.29 -9.80
CA GLN A 304 3.34 -21.73 -9.53
C GLN A 304 4.63 -22.47 -9.93
N GLY A 305 5.31 -22.01 -10.98
CA GLY A 305 6.58 -22.61 -11.42
C GLY A 305 7.76 -22.39 -10.47
N ILE A 306 7.65 -21.46 -9.54
CA ILE A 306 8.56 -21.29 -8.40
C ILE A 306 8.12 -22.19 -7.25
N GLY A 307 6.79 -22.22 -6.95
CA GLY A 307 6.27 -23.06 -5.89
C GLY A 307 4.80 -22.88 -5.56
N CYS A 308 4.32 -21.67 -5.34
CA CYS A 308 2.95 -21.29 -4.97
C CYS A 308 2.84 -19.76 -5.08
N CYS A 309 1.75 -19.17 -5.32
CA CYS A 309 0.36 -19.59 -5.42
C CYS A 309 -0.33 -18.91 -6.62
N ASP A 310 0.39 -18.03 -7.35
CA ASP A 310 0.02 -17.42 -8.63
C ASP A 310 -1.17 -16.45 -8.53
N PHE A 311 -1.22 -15.66 -7.45
CA PHE A 311 -2.13 -14.53 -7.29
C PHE A 311 -1.52 -13.23 -7.85
N ASN A 312 -2.27 -12.11 -7.73
CA ASN A 312 -1.82 -10.76 -8.14
C ASN A 312 -1.28 -10.76 -9.58
N LYS A 313 -2.04 -11.31 -10.50
CA LYS A 313 -1.60 -11.51 -11.89
C LYS A 313 -1.85 -10.26 -12.73
N PRO A 314 -0.83 -9.66 -13.35
CA PRO A 314 -1.03 -8.53 -14.25
C PRO A 314 -2.11 -8.81 -15.29
N SER A 315 -3.05 -7.87 -15.45
CA SER A 315 -4.15 -8.04 -16.40
C SER A 315 -3.69 -7.80 -17.84
N GLN A 316 -4.47 -8.32 -18.79
CA GLN A 316 -4.25 -7.99 -20.22
C GLN A 316 -4.39 -6.49 -20.47
N ASN A 317 -5.32 -5.84 -19.77
CA ASN A 317 -5.51 -4.39 -19.85
C ASN A 317 -4.26 -3.62 -19.37
N LEU A 318 -3.62 -4.05 -18.29
CA LEU A 318 -2.35 -3.46 -17.85
C LEU A 318 -1.24 -3.69 -18.90
N ALA A 319 -1.07 -4.92 -19.38
CA ALA A 319 -0.06 -5.21 -20.41
C ALA A 319 -0.24 -4.34 -21.66
N ASN A 320 -1.48 -4.17 -22.10
CA ASN A 320 -1.82 -3.31 -23.24
C ASN A 320 -1.45 -1.84 -23.03
N SER A 321 -1.49 -1.36 -21.77
CA SER A 321 -1.18 0.05 -21.45
C SER A 321 0.28 0.42 -21.71
N TYR A 322 1.18 -0.54 -21.76
CA TYR A 322 2.59 -0.31 -22.07
C TYR A 322 2.90 -0.18 -23.57
N LYS A 323 1.91 -0.37 -24.45
CA LYS A 323 2.11 -0.12 -25.88
C LYS A 323 2.36 1.35 -26.15
N THR A 324 3.25 1.62 -27.11
CA THR A 324 3.59 2.97 -27.55
C THR A 324 3.26 3.17 -29.01
N GLY A 325 2.95 4.40 -29.39
CA GLY A 325 2.80 4.81 -30.78
C GLY A 325 4.15 4.94 -31.49
N ALA A 326 4.12 5.16 -32.80
CA ALA A 326 5.33 5.40 -33.60
C ALA A 326 6.16 6.61 -33.10
N ASN A 327 5.52 7.57 -32.45
CA ASN A 327 6.16 8.74 -31.83
C ASN A 327 6.74 8.47 -30.42
N GLY A 328 6.70 7.21 -29.95
CA GLY A 328 7.21 6.83 -28.64
C GLY A 328 6.34 7.27 -27.44
N LEU A 329 5.16 7.84 -27.70
CA LEU A 329 4.23 8.22 -26.62
C LEU A 329 3.27 7.08 -26.27
N PRO A 330 2.72 7.03 -25.06
CA PRO A 330 1.69 6.08 -24.69
C PRO A 330 0.45 6.25 -25.56
N MET A 331 -0.22 5.16 -25.86
CA MET A 331 -1.49 5.16 -26.60
C MET A 331 -2.64 5.51 -25.64
N LEU A 332 -2.76 6.78 -25.25
CA LEU A 332 -3.60 7.25 -24.13
C LEU A 332 -5.07 6.81 -24.22
N ASN A 333 -5.65 6.77 -25.44
CA ASN A 333 -7.08 6.51 -25.64
C ASN A 333 -7.37 5.13 -26.24
N ASP A 334 -6.43 4.54 -26.96
CA ASP A 334 -6.62 3.37 -27.81
C ASP A 334 -5.69 2.19 -27.45
N PHE A 335 -4.97 2.29 -26.31
CA PHE A 335 -4.05 1.25 -25.84
C PHE A 335 -4.71 -0.13 -25.74
N ASN A 336 -6.01 -0.22 -25.44
CA ASN A 336 -6.75 -1.46 -25.19
C ASN A 336 -7.60 -1.95 -26.38
N ASN A 337 -7.51 -1.30 -27.56
CA ASN A 337 -8.25 -1.70 -28.76
C ASN A 337 -7.77 -3.06 -29.32
N THR A 338 -6.52 -3.41 -29.08
CA THR A 338 -5.93 -4.71 -29.44
C THR A 338 -5.04 -5.20 -28.31
N ASP A 339 -4.93 -6.52 -28.15
CA ASP A 339 -4.03 -7.10 -27.18
C ASP A 339 -2.56 -6.93 -27.59
N LEU A 340 -1.71 -6.83 -26.59
CA LEU A 340 -0.26 -6.71 -26.75
C LEU A 340 0.30 -7.89 -27.54
N ASN A 341 1.04 -7.59 -28.59
CA ASN A 341 1.82 -8.54 -29.38
C ASN A 341 3.26 -8.02 -29.54
N LEU A 342 4.21 -8.66 -28.87
CA LEU A 342 5.62 -8.23 -28.87
C LEU A 342 6.28 -8.29 -30.26
N SER A 343 5.72 -9.06 -31.20
CA SER A 343 6.26 -9.14 -32.56
C SER A 343 5.94 -7.90 -33.42
N THR A 344 4.87 -7.17 -33.06
CA THR A 344 4.35 -6.06 -33.87
C THR A 344 4.28 -4.74 -33.15
N ASN A 345 4.16 -4.77 -31.82
CA ASN A 345 4.04 -3.55 -31.03
C ASN A 345 5.40 -3.05 -30.53
N THR A 346 5.54 -1.75 -30.48
CA THR A 346 6.54 -1.08 -29.66
C THR A 346 6.01 -0.88 -28.26
N VAL A 347 6.89 -0.90 -27.25
CA VAL A 347 6.50 -0.86 -25.84
C VAL A 347 7.42 0.03 -25.00
N ASP A 348 6.89 0.46 -23.87
CA ASP A 348 7.64 1.08 -22.79
C ASP A 348 8.47 0.00 -22.06
N PRO A 349 9.76 0.22 -21.76
CA PRO A 349 10.60 -0.75 -21.04
C PRO A 349 10.05 -1.20 -19.70
N ARG A 350 9.27 -0.37 -19.03
CA ARG A 350 8.64 -0.72 -17.74
C ARG A 350 7.68 -1.92 -17.86
N LEU A 351 7.20 -2.27 -19.05
CA LEU A 351 6.51 -3.53 -19.30
C LEU A 351 7.31 -4.71 -18.76
N ASN A 352 8.55 -4.86 -19.21
CA ASN A 352 9.40 -6.01 -18.88
C ASN A 352 10.07 -5.91 -17.50
N HIS A 353 9.96 -4.77 -16.83
CA HIS A 353 10.28 -4.61 -15.40
C HIS A 353 9.10 -4.98 -14.48
N THR A 354 7.88 -4.89 -14.99
CA THR A 354 6.65 -5.07 -14.21
C THR A 354 6.00 -6.42 -14.44
N ILE A 355 6.00 -6.91 -15.69
CA ILE A 355 5.25 -8.09 -16.13
C ILE A 355 6.19 -9.14 -16.69
N ALA A 356 6.15 -10.34 -16.12
CA ALA A 356 6.74 -11.52 -16.71
C ALA A 356 5.87 -12.02 -17.86
N LEU A 357 6.46 -12.14 -19.03
CA LEU A 357 5.83 -12.62 -20.26
C LEU A 357 6.47 -13.95 -20.65
N PRO A 358 5.68 -14.99 -21.03
CA PRO A 358 6.23 -16.27 -21.46
C PRO A 358 7.26 -16.14 -22.58
N GLY A 359 8.37 -16.83 -22.42
CA GLY A 359 9.49 -16.78 -23.38
C GLY A 359 10.54 -15.72 -23.07
N LEU A 360 10.31 -14.84 -22.11
CA LEU A 360 11.29 -13.82 -21.69
C LEU A 360 12.05 -14.26 -20.41
N PRO A 361 13.25 -13.72 -20.17
CA PRO A 361 14.03 -13.96 -18.97
C PRO A 361 13.25 -13.62 -17.69
N TRP A 362 13.31 -14.54 -16.70
CA TRP A 362 12.72 -14.31 -15.39
C TRP A 362 13.61 -13.38 -14.55
N LYS A 363 13.03 -12.27 -14.08
CA LYS A 363 13.70 -11.35 -13.14
C LYS A 363 15.16 -11.04 -13.49
N TYR A 364 15.41 -10.72 -14.78
CA TYR A 364 16.71 -10.39 -15.35
C TYR A 364 17.74 -11.54 -15.37
N ASP A 365 17.34 -12.77 -15.04
CA ASP A 365 18.21 -13.93 -15.22
C ASP A 365 18.10 -14.45 -16.66
N VAL A 366 19.11 -14.16 -17.46
CA VAL A 366 19.16 -14.57 -18.88
C VAL A 366 19.24 -16.10 -19.09
N ASN A 367 19.51 -16.86 -18.03
CA ASN A 367 19.57 -18.32 -18.06
C ASN A 367 18.24 -18.96 -17.63
N GLU A 368 17.31 -18.20 -17.09
CA GLU A 368 16.00 -18.69 -16.68
C GLU A 368 14.89 -18.01 -17.46
N THR A 369 14.10 -18.79 -18.20
CA THR A 369 13.00 -18.27 -19.01
C THR A 369 11.67 -18.52 -18.30
N TYR A 370 10.84 -17.48 -18.19
CA TYR A 370 9.48 -17.61 -17.70
C TYR A 370 8.63 -18.42 -18.69
N GLN A 371 7.94 -19.46 -18.18
CA GLN A 371 7.22 -20.43 -19.00
C GLN A 371 5.70 -20.31 -18.82
N GLN A 372 4.93 -20.70 -19.85
CA GLN A 372 3.46 -20.74 -19.74
C GLN A 372 2.96 -21.66 -18.63
N ASN A 373 3.63 -22.79 -18.38
CA ASN A 373 3.30 -23.75 -17.34
C ASN A 373 3.65 -23.31 -15.91
N TRP A 374 4.23 -22.10 -15.76
CA TRP A 374 4.41 -21.50 -14.43
C TRP A 374 3.14 -20.88 -13.88
N ASN A 375 2.07 -20.82 -14.68
CA ASN A 375 0.78 -20.29 -14.28
C ASN A 375 -0.13 -21.43 -13.79
N ARG A 376 -0.81 -21.19 -12.67
CA ARG A 376 -1.64 -22.20 -12.00
C ARG A 376 -2.94 -22.49 -12.77
N THR A 377 -3.64 -21.44 -13.23
CA THR A 377 -4.90 -21.55 -13.98
C THR A 377 -4.93 -20.55 -15.15
N PRO A 378 -4.08 -20.77 -16.18
CA PRO A 378 -3.90 -19.79 -17.25
C PRO A 378 -5.13 -19.63 -18.14
N SER A 379 -6.01 -20.63 -18.23
CA SER A 379 -7.29 -20.52 -18.95
C SER A 379 -8.22 -19.46 -18.36
N VAL A 380 -8.13 -19.21 -17.04
CA VAL A 380 -8.92 -18.19 -16.34
C VAL A 380 -8.17 -16.87 -16.25
N TYR A 381 -6.95 -16.88 -15.71
CA TYR A 381 -6.22 -15.67 -15.34
C TYR A 381 -5.10 -15.27 -16.31
N GLY A 382 -4.91 -16.02 -17.41
CA GLY A 382 -3.84 -15.74 -18.40
C GLY A 382 -2.46 -16.18 -17.95
N TYR A 383 -1.45 -15.73 -18.71
CA TYR A 383 -0.08 -16.25 -18.65
C TYR A 383 0.94 -15.27 -18.04
N PHE A 384 0.51 -14.17 -17.44
CA PHE A 384 1.41 -13.16 -16.91
C PHE A 384 1.67 -13.38 -15.43
N ALA A 385 2.84 -12.93 -14.94
CA ALA A 385 3.13 -12.84 -13.52
C ALA A 385 3.76 -11.47 -13.22
N SER A 386 3.61 -10.99 -12.00
CA SER A 386 4.24 -9.73 -11.60
C SER A 386 5.74 -9.95 -11.31
N LEU A 387 6.55 -8.95 -11.67
CA LEU A 387 8.00 -8.98 -11.42
C LEU A 387 8.41 -8.10 -10.23
N LYS A 388 7.60 -7.10 -9.87
CA LYS A 388 8.03 -6.09 -8.88
C LYS A 388 8.21 -6.68 -7.48
N GLU A 389 7.28 -7.50 -7.00
CA GLU A 389 7.37 -8.16 -5.70
C GLU A 389 8.27 -9.40 -5.71
N ASN A 390 8.48 -9.99 -6.87
CA ASN A 390 9.22 -11.22 -7.03
C ASN A 390 10.75 -11.00 -7.16
N VAL A 391 11.52 -12.07 -6.96
CA VAL A 391 12.98 -12.09 -6.99
C VAL A 391 13.48 -13.21 -7.91
N LYS A 392 14.81 -13.38 -8.09
CA LYS A 392 15.36 -14.53 -8.80
C LYS A 392 15.05 -15.83 -8.06
N ARG A 393 15.06 -16.96 -8.77
CA ARG A 393 14.71 -18.26 -8.20
C ARG A 393 15.52 -18.63 -6.96
N ASP A 394 16.81 -18.37 -6.96
CA ASP A 394 17.73 -18.67 -5.88
C ASP A 394 17.62 -17.74 -4.66
N GLN A 395 16.86 -16.67 -4.78
CA GLN A 395 16.63 -15.68 -3.72
C GLN A 395 15.34 -15.91 -2.92
N TYR A 396 14.54 -16.91 -3.27
CA TYR A 396 13.37 -17.29 -2.48
C TYR A 396 13.76 -18.16 -1.29
N ILE A 397 13.00 -17.98 -0.21
CA ILE A 397 13.10 -18.77 1.01
C ILE A 397 11.76 -19.47 1.21
N GLN A 398 11.80 -20.81 1.24
CA GLN A 398 10.60 -21.60 1.45
C GLN A 398 10.19 -21.59 2.93
N VAL A 399 8.95 -21.20 3.21
CA VAL A 399 8.34 -21.19 4.54
C VAL A 399 7.00 -21.93 4.46
N GLY A 400 6.98 -23.18 4.87
CA GLY A 400 5.81 -24.06 4.68
C GLY A 400 5.53 -24.25 3.18
N PRO A 401 4.28 -24.02 2.71
CA PRO A 401 3.97 -24.11 1.29
C PRO A 401 4.35 -22.86 0.48
N PHE A 402 4.77 -21.77 1.14
CA PHE A 402 5.03 -20.48 0.51
C PHE A 402 6.50 -20.27 0.18
N TYR A 403 6.74 -19.38 -0.78
CA TYR A 403 8.05 -18.94 -1.21
C TYR A 403 8.14 -17.42 -1.01
N ALA A 404 8.75 -17.01 0.08
CA ALA A 404 8.94 -15.62 0.47
C ALA A 404 10.32 -15.10 0.06
N ASN A 405 10.55 -13.81 0.20
CA ASN A 405 11.84 -13.19 -0.03
C ASN A 405 12.11 -12.07 1.00
N ALA A 406 13.35 -11.59 1.04
CA ALA A 406 13.80 -10.54 1.96
C ALA A 406 13.98 -9.18 1.28
N LYS A 407 13.45 -8.99 0.08
CA LYS A 407 13.50 -7.70 -0.61
C LYS A 407 12.63 -6.68 0.13
N ASN A 408 13.17 -5.50 0.37
CA ASN A 408 12.45 -4.41 1.01
C ASN A 408 11.20 -4.01 0.22
N ARG A 409 10.15 -3.62 0.94
CA ARG A 409 8.95 -3.06 0.34
C ARG A 409 8.97 -1.54 0.48
N ILE A 410 9.12 -0.85 -0.63
CA ILE A 410 9.11 0.61 -0.66
C ILE A 410 7.67 1.10 -0.42
N ILE A 411 7.51 2.06 0.51
CA ILE A 411 6.25 2.73 0.82
C ILE A 411 6.17 4.10 0.11
N LEU A 412 7.29 4.81 0.06
CA LEU A 412 7.43 6.10 -0.59
C LEU A 412 8.71 6.10 -1.43
N ARG A 413 8.60 6.50 -2.69
CA ARG A 413 9.77 6.70 -3.54
C ARG A 413 9.74 8.05 -4.25
N TYR A 414 10.90 8.53 -4.66
CA TYR A 414 11.07 9.88 -5.22
C TYR A 414 10.18 10.15 -6.43
N ALA A 415 9.97 9.15 -7.30
CA ALA A 415 9.06 9.24 -8.43
C ALA A 415 7.61 9.62 -8.02
N ASP A 416 7.13 9.16 -6.85
CA ASP A 416 5.83 9.56 -6.32
C ASP A 416 5.77 11.08 -6.10
N VAL A 417 6.81 11.65 -5.50
CA VAL A 417 6.87 13.08 -5.17
C VAL A 417 6.86 13.94 -6.42
N LEU A 418 7.61 13.54 -7.46
CA LEU A 418 7.60 14.22 -8.76
C LEU A 418 6.19 14.24 -9.36
N LEU A 419 5.50 13.10 -9.35
CA LEU A 419 4.18 13.00 -9.95
C LEU A 419 3.07 13.60 -9.07
N TRP A 420 3.21 13.66 -7.73
CA TRP A 420 2.29 14.44 -6.89
C TRP A 420 2.43 15.95 -7.13
N LYS A 421 3.65 16.44 -7.26
CA LYS A 421 3.89 17.85 -7.64
C LYS A 421 3.33 18.15 -9.02
N ALA A 422 3.59 17.29 -10.01
CA ALA A 422 3.05 17.45 -11.35
C ALA A 422 1.51 17.47 -11.35
N GLU A 423 0.87 16.60 -10.57
CA GLU A 423 -0.59 16.58 -10.41
C GLU A 423 -1.11 17.89 -9.81
N ALA A 424 -0.50 18.35 -8.71
CA ALA A 424 -0.88 19.59 -8.07
C ALA A 424 -0.74 20.79 -9.04
N LEU A 425 0.36 20.88 -9.77
CA LEU A 425 0.58 21.92 -10.77
C LEU A 425 -0.46 21.90 -11.90
N ILE A 426 -0.83 20.71 -12.39
CA ILE A 426 -1.85 20.58 -13.43
C ILE A 426 -3.21 21.07 -12.92
N GLU A 427 -3.62 20.66 -11.72
CA GLU A 427 -4.92 21.08 -11.16
C GLU A 427 -4.95 22.56 -10.78
N LEU A 428 -3.79 23.18 -10.51
CA LEU A 428 -3.62 24.63 -10.35
C LEU A 428 -3.59 25.40 -11.68
N GLY A 429 -3.76 24.74 -12.84
CA GLY A 429 -3.67 25.37 -14.17
C GLY A 429 -2.22 25.61 -14.65
N ARG A 430 -1.21 25.17 -13.92
CA ARG A 430 0.22 25.31 -14.21
C ARG A 430 0.79 24.08 -14.93
N HIS A 431 0.04 23.55 -15.90
CA HIS A 431 0.37 22.28 -16.59
C HIS A 431 1.70 22.34 -17.39
N ASN A 432 2.18 23.53 -17.76
CA ASN A 432 3.49 23.68 -18.39
C ASN A 432 4.64 23.44 -17.39
N ASP A 433 4.46 23.82 -16.12
CA ASP A 433 5.44 23.58 -15.05
C ASP A 433 5.48 22.09 -14.65
N ALA A 434 4.39 21.35 -14.88
CA ALA A 434 4.32 19.90 -14.63
C ALA A 434 5.06 19.07 -15.69
N LEU A 435 5.19 19.58 -16.90
CA LEU A 435 5.76 18.84 -18.03
C LEU A 435 7.19 18.32 -17.78
N PRO A 436 8.14 19.10 -17.24
CA PRO A 436 9.49 18.61 -16.94
C PRO A 436 9.48 17.41 -15.98
N LEU A 437 8.63 17.43 -14.95
CA LEU A 437 8.54 16.37 -13.93
C LEU A 437 8.05 15.05 -14.55
N ILE A 438 7.04 15.11 -15.41
CA ILE A 438 6.54 13.94 -16.15
C ILE A 438 7.62 13.43 -17.12
N ASN A 439 8.29 14.32 -17.81
CA ASN A 439 9.32 13.97 -18.77
C ASN A 439 10.57 13.37 -18.13
N GLU A 440 10.89 13.74 -16.90
CA GLU A 440 11.99 13.14 -16.13
C GLU A 440 11.74 11.66 -15.88
N ILE A 441 10.53 11.29 -15.45
CA ILE A 441 10.11 9.89 -15.29
C ILE A 441 10.19 9.14 -16.62
N ARG A 442 9.70 9.75 -17.70
CA ARG A 442 9.73 9.13 -19.02
C ARG A 442 11.15 8.94 -19.56
N GLN A 443 12.03 9.93 -19.31
CA GLN A 443 13.44 9.82 -19.71
C GLN A 443 14.14 8.68 -18.95
N ARG A 444 13.90 8.54 -17.65
CA ARG A 444 14.41 7.41 -16.87
C ARG A 444 13.87 6.08 -17.42
N ALA A 445 12.57 5.98 -17.72
CA ALA A 445 11.99 4.78 -18.33
C ALA A 445 12.65 4.42 -19.68
N LYS A 446 12.87 5.42 -20.53
CA LYS A 446 13.58 5.26 -21.82
C LYS A 446 14.98 4.69 -21.62
N ASN A 447 15.69 5.09 -20.58
CA ASN A 447 17.07 4.69 -20.29
C ASN A 447 17.16 3.31 -19.61
N SER A 448 16.05 2.79 -19.06
CA SER A 448 16.02 1.55 -18.26
C SER A 448 15.88 0.30 -19.12
N THR A 449 16.87 0.03 -19.97
CA THR A 449 16.89 -1.14 -20.87
C THR A 449 18.10 -2.05 -20.68
N SER A 450 19.03 -1.67 -19.81
CA SER A 450 20.32 -2.34 -19.65
C SER A 450 20.19 -3.82 -19.27
N LEU A 451 19.22 -4.14 -18.42
CA LEU A 451 18.93 -5.50 -17.92
C LEU A 451 17.89 -6.26 -18.77
N LEU A 452 17.27 -5.60 -19.75
CA LEU A 452 16.18 -6.16 -20.55
C LEU A 452 16.70 -6.83 -21.83
N LYS A 453 17.57 -7.82 -21.66
CA LYS A 453 18.25 -8.52 -22.77
C LYS A 453 18.14 -10.04 -22.62
N PHE A 454 18.20 -10.72 -23.74
CA PHE A 454 18.44 -12.15 -23.80
C PHE A 454 19.93 -12.47 -23.60
N SER A 455 20.29 -13.75 -23.45
CA SER A 455 21.68 -14.23 -23.32
C SER A 455 22.58 -13.86 -24.51
N ASN A 456 21.99 -13.69 -25.66
CA ASN A 456 22.70 -13.27 -26.89
C ASN A 456 22.87 -11.74 -27.01
N GLY A 457 22.44 -10.97 -26.00
CA GLY A 457 22.52 -9.51 -25.94
C GLY A 457 21.39 -8.77 -26.67
N ASN A 458 20.49 -9.46 -27.36
CA ASN A 458 19.34 -8.82 -28.03
C ASN A 458 18.32 -8.30 -26.99
N PRO A 459 17.63 -7.18 -27.27
CA PRO A 459 16.59 -6.67 -26.41
C PRO A 459 15.39 -7.65 -26.34
N GLN A 460 14.74 -7.72 -25.14
CA GLN A 460 13.59 -8.60 -24.91
C GLN A 460 12.34 -8.17 -25.68
N SER A 461 12.23 -6.89 -26.01
CA SER A 461 11.08 -6.31 -26.73
C SER A 461 11.52 -5.14 -27.60
N ASN A 462 10.64 -4.68 -28.47
CA ASN A 462 10.87 -3.50 -29.30
C ASN A 462 10.57 -2.23 -28.50
N TYR A 463 11.58 -1.69 -27.80
CA TYR A 463 11.41 -0.52 -26.94
C TYR A 463 11.41 0.78 -27.75
N ASN A 464 10.35 1.59 -27.56
CA ASN A 464 10.23 2.92 -28.17
C ASN A 464 9.54 3.88 -27.19
N VAL A 465 10.32 4.71 -26.52
CA VAL A 465 9.80 5.74 -25.61
C VAL A 465 10.39 7.08 -25.97
N ASP A 466 9.54 8.10 -26.02
CA ASP A 466 9.96 9.50 -26.11
C ASP A 466 9.26 10.35 -25.06
N ILE A 467 9.84 11.51 -24.76
CA ILE A 467 9.27 12.50 -23.86
C ILE A 467 8.18 13.31 -24.58
N TYR A 468 7.29 13.92 -23.83
CA TYR A 468 6.29 14.85 -24.38
C TYR A 468 6.97 16.13 -24.84
N LYS A 469 6.74 16.53 -26.09
CA LYS A 469 7.29 17.72 -26.74
C LYS A 469 6.14 18.52 -27.35
N PRO A 470 5.62 19.54 -26.63
CA PRO A 470 4.52 20.39 -27.11
C PRO A 470 4.79 20.96 -28.50
N GLY A 471 3.81 20.89 -29.39
CA GLY A 471 3.93 21.37 -30.77
C GLY A 471 4.74 20.45 -31.71
N VAL A 472 5.35 19.38 -31.19
CA VAL A 472 6.13 18.41 -32.00
C VAL A 472 5.42 17.05 -32.06
N ASN A 473 5.17 16.43 -30.90
CA ASN A 473 4.56 15.10 -30.85
C ASN A 473 3.24 15.07 -30.07
N ILE A 474 2.84 16.18 -29.45
CA ILE A 474 1.58 16.32 -28.72
C ILE A 474 1.12 17.77 -28.67
N THR A 475 -0.20 17.99 -28.62
CA THR A 475 -0.80 19.27 -28.24
C THR A 475 -0.98 19.27 -26.71
N TRP A 476 -0.24 20.15 -26.01
CA TRP A 476 -0.19 20.17 -24.55
C TRP A 476 -1.18 21.16 -23.97
N THR A 477 -2.29 20.67 -23.48
CA THR A 477 -3.32 21.42 -22.75
C THR A 477 -3.44 20.87 -21.34
N GLN A 478 -4.14 21.54 -20.44
CA GLN A 478 -4.36 21.05 -19.08
C GLN A 478 -5.02 19.66 -19.06
N ASP A 479 -6.01 19.42 -19.93
CA ASP A 479 -6.69 18.12 -19.99
C ASP A 479 -5.78 17.01 -20.52
N VAL A 480 -4.97 17.30 -21.54
CA VAL A 480 -3.97 16.37 -22.04
C VAL A 480 -2.89 16.11 -20.99
N ALA A 481 -2.45 17.12 -20.28
CA ALA A 481 -1.49 16.98 -19.19
C ALA A 481 -2.04 16.10 -18.05
N ARG A 482 -3.31 16.30 -17.69
CA ARG A 482 -4.01 15.46 -16.69
C ARG A 482 -4.11 14.01 -17.13
N GLN A 483 -4.46 13.77 -18.38
CA GLN A 483 -4.53 12.42 -18.95
C GLN A 483 -3.14 11.77 -18.98
N ALA A 484 -2.13 12.49 -19.44
CA ALA A 484 -0.75 12.04 -19.51
C ALA A 484 -0.19 11.70 -18.12
N LEU A 485 -0.43 12.57 -17.12
CA LEU A 485 -0.04 12.32 -15.72
C LEU A 485 -0.70 11.04 -15.17
N ARG A 486 -2.02 10.90 -15.32
CA ARG A 486 -2.76 9.73 -14.83
C ARG A 486 -2.28 8.44 -15.48
N PHE A 487 -1.91 8.52 -16.74
CA PHE A 487 -1.36 7.39 -17.47
C PHE A 487 0.08 7.09 -17.03
N GLU A 488 0.93 8.13 -16.86
CA GLU A 488 2.30 7.98 -16.39
C GLU A 488 2.36 7.39 -14.98
N ARG A 489 1.48 7.82 -14.07
CA ARG A 489 1.34 7.20 -12.74
C ARG A 489 1.02 5.71 -12.85
N ARG A 490 0.15 5.33 -13.80
CA ARG A 490 -0.19 3.92 -14.03
C ARG A 490 1.03 3.12 -14.48
N LEU A 491 1.77 3.60 -15.49
CA LEU A 491 2.95 2.90 -16.02
C LEU A 491 4.06 2.78 -14.97
N GLU A 492 4.23 3.81 -14.16
CA GLU A 492 5.27 3.90 -13.15
C GLU A 492 4.96 3.02 -11.92
N PHE A 493 3.73 3.11 -11.38
CA PHE A 493 3.34 2.48 -10.12
C PHE A 493 2.46 1.23 -10.28
N ALA A 494 2.31 0.72 -11.50
CA ALA A 494 1.58 -0.54 -11.70
C ALA A 494 2.12 -1.65 -10.78
N MET A 495 1.23 -2.42 -10.19
CA MET A 495 1.53 -3.52 -9.27
C MET A 495 2.12 -3.10 -7.90
N GLU A 496 2.11 -1.79 -7.56
CA GLU A 496 2.57 -1.28 -6.25
C GLU A 496 1.42 -0.92 -5.28
N GLY A 497 0.19 -1.31 -5.59
CA GLY A 497 -0.95 -1.18 -4.66
C GLY A 497 -1.62 0.21 -4.60
N SER A 498 -1.23 1.18 -5.42
CA SER A 498 -1.73 2.57 -5.31
C SER A 498 -2.88 2.92 -6.27
N ARG A 499 -2.98 2.24 -7.41
CA ARG A 499 -3.83 2.65 -8.54
C ARG A 499 -5.30 2.87 -8.19
N PHE A 500 -5.93 1.95 -7.45
CA PHE A 500 -7.35 2.08 -7.11
C PHE A 500 -7.62 3.33 -6.28
N PHE A 501 -6.76 3.63 -5.33
CA PHE A 501 -6.90 4.81 -4.47
C PHE A 501 -6.72 6.13 -5.24
N ASP A 502 -5.89 6.13 -6.28
CA ASP A 502 -5.80 7.26 -7.21
C ASP A 502 -7.12 7.46 -7.98
N LEU A 503 -7.74 6.37 -8.49
CA LEU A 503 -9.02 6.43 -9.20
C LEU A 503 -10.14 6.98 -8.29
N VAL A 504 -10.19 6.55 -7.02
CA VAL A 504 -11.15 7.04 -6.02
C VAL A 504 -10.90 8.51 -5.71
N ARG A 505 -9.64 8.89 -5.47
CA ARG A 505 -9.27 10.27 -5.19
C ARG A 505 -9.61 11.21 -6.35
N TRP A 506 -9.41 10.79 -7.59
CA TRP A 506 -9.79 11.57 -8.78
C TRP A 506 -11.29 11.59 -9.04
N GLY A 507 -12.10 10.84 -8.32
CA GLY A 507 -13.56 10.75 -8.50
C GLY A 507 -13.99 10.08 -9.80
N ILE A 508 -13.16 9.16 -10.36
CA ILE A 508 -13.43 8.50 -11.65
C ILE A 508 -13.48 6.97 -11.54
N ALA A 509 -13.47 6.42 -10.32
CA ALA A 509 -13.43 4.97 -10.13
C ALA A 509 -14.61 4.25 -10.78
N ASP A 510 -15.81 4.81 -10.67
CA ASP A 510 -17.04 4.25 -11.24
C ASP A 510 -17.01 4.16 -12.78
N THR A 511 -16.66 5.25 -13.43
CA THR A 511 -16.60 5.31 -14.90
C THR A 511 -15.46 4.45 -15.45
N TYR A 512 -14.29 4.49 -14.79
CA TYR A 512 -13.14 3.72 -15.20
C TYR A 512 -13.37 2.20 -15.04
N MET A 513 -13.83 1.75 -13.86
CA MET A 513 -14.02 0.32 -13.60
C MET A 513 -15.16 -0.28 -14.40
N ASN A 514 -16.26 0.45 -14.60
CA ASN A 514 -17.35 -0.05 -15.44
C ASN A 514 -16.96 -0.15 -16.91
N ALA A 515 -16.13 0.78 -17.43
CA ALA A 515 -15.55 0.66 -18.77
C ALA A 515 -14.58 -0.52 -18.88
N TYR A 516 -13.74 -0.74 -17.86
CA TYR A 516 -12.85 -1.91 -17.75
C TYR A 516 -13.65 -3.22 -17.86
N PHE A 517 -14.71 -3.40 -17.08
CA PHE A 517 -15.53 -4.61 -17.12
C PHE A 517 -16.21 -4.84 -18.47
N GLN A 518 -16.67 -3.78 -19.18
CA GLN A 518 -17.26 -3.95 -20.50
C GLN A 518 -16.28 -4.58 -21.50
N THR A 519 -15.00 -4.27 -21.40
CA THR A 519 -13.98 -4.83 -22.29
C THR A 519 -13.45 -6.17 -21.75
N GLU A 520 -13.10 -6.23 -20.47
CA GLU A 520 -12.35 -7.35 -19.91
C GLU A 520 -13.19 -8.64 -19.79
N LYS A 521 -14.51 -8.52 -19.57
CA LYS A 521 -15.43 -9.67 -19.56
C LYS A 521 -15.47 -10.43 -20.90
N THR A 522 -15.09 -9.79 -22.00
CA THR A 522 -14.99 -10.46 -23.32
C THR A 522 -13.75 -11.34 -23.43
N LYS A 523 -12.75 -11.10 -22.59
CA LYS A 523 -11.49 -11.83 -22.52
C LYS A 523 -11.46 -12.84 -21.36
N ARG A 524 -12.19 -12.54 -20.29
CA ARG A 524 -12.23 -13.30 -19.03
C ARG A 524 -13.67 -13.46 -18.55
N ASP A 525 -14.30 -14.60 -18.87
CA ASP A 525 -15.73 -14.85 -18.58
C ASP A 525 -16.06 -14.72 -17.08
N TYR A 526 -15.13 -15.06 -16.18
CA TYR A 526 -15.36 -14.92 -14.73
C TYR A 526 -15.59 -13.48 -14.26
N LEU A 527 -15.21 -12.47 -15.07
CA LEU A 527 -15.48 -11.06 -14.81
C LEU A 527 -16.83 -10.56 -15.33
N LYS A 528 -17.65 -11.43 -15.94
CA LYS A 528 -18.93 -11.05 -16.57
C LYS A 528 -19.90 -10.33 -15.65
N ASP A 529 -19.85 -10.66 -14.36
CA ASP A 529 -20.69 -10.09 -13.32
C ASP A 529 -20.10 -8.86 -12.63
N GLY A 530 -18.89 -8.43 -13.02
CA GLY A 530 -18.22 -7.29 -12.46
C GLY A 530 -19.01 -5.99 -12.67
N LEU A 531 -19.22 -5.25 -11.57
CA LEU A 531 -19.96 -4.00 -11.59
C LEU A 531 -19.55 -3.13 -10.39
N PHE A 532 -18.96 -2.00 -10.68
CA PHE A 532 -18.70 -0.98 -9.67
C PHE A 532 -19.96 -0.17 -9.38
N THR A 533 -20.37 -0.12 -8.13
CA THR A 533 -21.50 0.68 -7.66
C THR A 533 -20.99 1.96 -7.05
N LYS A 534 -21.21 3.07 -7.73
CA LYS A 534 -20.87 4.41 -7.25
C LYS A 534 -21.52 4.69 -5.88
N ASN A 535 -20.82 5.45 -5.04
CA ASN A 535 -21.22 5.82 -3.68
C ASN A 535 -21.25 4.62 -2.70
N ARG A 536 -20.65 3.49 -3.06
CA ARG A 536 -20.47 2.32 -2.22
C ARG A 536 -19.05 1.77 -2.34
N ASP A 537 -18.62 1.45 -3.56
CA ASP A 537 -17.44 0.64 -3.82
C ASP A 537 -16.14 1.44 -3.79
N GLU A 538 -16.18 2.75 -3.57
CA GLU A 538 -15.00 3.59 -3.36
C GLU A 538 -14.25 3.16 -2.10
N TYR A 539 -14.97 2.75 -1.05
CA TYR A 539 -14.41 2.36 0.24
C TYR A 539 -14.92 1.00 0.69
N LEU A 540 -14.21 0.36 1.61
CA LEU A 540 -14.66 -0.89 2.23
C LEU A 540 -15.73 -0.63 3.28
N PRO A 541 -16.60 -1.62 3.56
CA PRO A 541 -17.51 -1.54 4.69
C PRO A 541 -16.73 -1.52 6.02
N ILE A 542 -17.27 -0.81 7.00
CA ILE A 542 -16.77 -0.90 8.39
C ILE A 542 -17.00 -2.34 8.86
N PRO A 543 -15.97 -3.03 9.39
CA PRO A 543 -16.11 -4.44 9.74
C PRO A 543 -17.15 -4.66 10.84
N LEU A 544 -17.98 -5.68 10.68
CA LEU A 544 -19.09 -5.99 11.59
C LEU A 544 -18.60 -6.22 13.04
N GLN A 545 -17.43 -6.84 13.22
CA GLN A 545 -16.87 -7.07 14.55
C GLN A 545 -16.51 -5.75 15.23
N GLN A 546 -16.07 -4.75 14.47
CA GLN A 546 -15.74 -3.44 15.01
C GLN A 546 -16.99 -2.63 15.36
N ILE A 547 -18.07 -2.76 14.57
CA ILE A 547 -19.38 -2.20 14.91
C ILE A 547 -19.88 -2.80 16.24
N ARG A 548 -19.73 -4.12 16.41
CA ARG A 548 -20.11 -4.79 17.68
C ARG A 548 -19.22 -4.38 18.84
N PHE A 549 -17.90 -4.28 18.63
CA PHE A 549 -16.95 -3.81 19.64
C PHE A 549 -17.31 -2.42 20.19
N SER A 550 -17.71 -1.52 19.31
CA SER A 550 -18.13 -0.16 19.69
C SER A 550 -19.57 -0.07 20.20
N HIS A 551 -20.21 -1.18 20.56
CA HIS A 551 -21.63 -1.22 21.00
C HIS A 551 -22.57 -0.50 20.03
N GLN A 552 -22.39 -0.67 18.73
CA GLN A 552 -23.13 -0.03 17.61
C GLN A 552 -22.86 1.48 17.46
N LEU A 553 -21.81 2.02 18.08
CA LEU A 553 -21.44 3.42 17.93
C LEU A 553 -20.88 3.71 16.54
N TYR A 554 -20.18 2.72 15.94
CA TYR A 554 -19.65 2.89 14.58
C TYR A 554 -20.77 2.80 13.54
N GLN A 555 -20.81 3.80 12.68
CA GLN A 555 -21.75 3.89 11.56
C GLN A 555 -21.12 3.30 10.30
N GLN A 556 -21.91 2.53 9.57
CA GLN A 556 -21.50 1.92 8.33
C GLN A 556 -21.28 2.97 7.22
N ASN A 557 -20.43 2.64 6.24
CA ASN A 557 -20.28 3.42 5.03
C ASN A 557 -21.53 3.31 4.14
N PRO A 558 -21.86 4.36 3.35
CA PRO A 558 -22.98 4.34 2.44
C PRO A 558 -23.01 3.10 1.53
N GLY A 559 -24.21 2.61 1.24
CA GLY A 559 -24.42 1.46 0.35
C GLY A 559 -24.16 0.08 0.95
N TYR A 560 -23.65 -0.01 2.19
CA TYR A 560 -23.48 -1.26 2.92
C TYR A 560 -24.53 -1.42 4.04
N ALA A 561 -24.93 -2.66 4.32
CA ALA A 561 -25.80 -2.96 5.45
C ALA A 561 -25.07 -2.74 6.79
N GLN A 562 -25.85 -2.26 7.78
CA GLN A 562 -25.36 -2.00 9.14
C GLN A 562 -25.12 -3.30 9.90
#